data_7b03a765718a3fd03b70cad1a0e3b116
#
_entry.id   7b03a765718a3fd03b70cad1a0e3b116
#
_cell.length_a   1.000
_cell.length_b   1.000
_cell.length_c   1.000
_cell.angle_alpha   90.00
_cell.angle_beta   90.00
_cell.angle_gamma   90.00
#
_symmetry.space_group_name_H-M   'P 1'
#
loop_
_entity.id
_entity.type
_entity.pdbx_description
1 polymer ?
#
loop_
_entity_poly.entity_id
_entity_poly.type
_entity_poly.pdbx_seq_one_letter_code
_entity_poly.pdbx_strand_id
1 'polypeptide(L)' 'MNKKYKDRHLPVEVIIAATQGEAAAIQTVLKTYESYIRNKCIKTVYDERGLVYYGIDTDKKDFMERRLIHAVVEN' A
#
# COMPACT_ATOMS: atom_id res chain seq x y z
N MET A 1 19.83 12.44 6.30
CA MET A 1 19.19 11.33 5.57
C MET A 1 17.83 11.00 6.12
N ASN A 2 16.86 10.93 5.27
CA ASN A 2 15.49 10.67 5.69
C ASN A 2 15.25 9.17 5.76
N LYS A 3 15.01 8.66 6.97
CA LYS A 3 14.79 7.23 7.20
C LYS A 3 13.55 6.69 6.50
N LYS A 4 12.56 7.54 6.25
CA LYS A 4 11.34 7.11 5.57
C LYS A 4 11.63 6.59 4.17
N TYR A 5 12.54 7.23 3.47
CA TYR A 5 12.89 6.77 2.13
C TYR A 5 13.69 5.49 2.15
N LYS A 6 14.54 5.33 3.17
CA LYS A 6 15.31 4.10 3.33
C LYS A 6 14.40 2.91 3.55
N ASP A 7 13.37 3.08 4.37
CA ASP A 7 12.45 2.00 4.72
C ASP A 7 11.60 1.53 3.55
N ARG A 8 11.52 2.35 2.49
CA ARG A 8 10.72 2.04 1.31
C ARG A 8 11.55 1.48 0.16
N HIS A 9 12.86 1.37 0.36
CA HIS A 9 13.72 0.82 -0.68
C HIS A 9 13.58 -0.68 -0.75
N LEU A 10 13.34 -1.17 -1.95
CA LEU A 10 13.23 -2.60 -2.23
C LEU A 10 14.48 -3.05 -2.97
N PRO A 11 14.98 -4.26 -2.68
CA PRO A 11 16.05 -4.83 -3.48
C PRO A 11 15.62 -4.95 -4.93
N VAL A 12 16.58 -4.75 -5.85
CA VAL A 12 16.29 -4.83 -7.28
C VAL A 12 15.74 -6.20 -7.66
N GLU A 13 16.23 -7.25 -7.03
CA GLU A 13 15.78 -8.61 -7.30
C GLU A 13 14.29 -8.78 -7.02
N VAL A 14 13.80 -8.14 -5.95
CA VAL A 14 12.38 -8.20 -5.61
C VAL A 14 11.55 -7.47 -6.66
N ILE A 15 12.03 -6.32 -7.10
CA ILE A 15 11.33 -5.54 -8.13
C ILE A 15 11.25 -6.34 -9.43
N ILE A 16 12.35 -6.94 -9.85
CA ILE A 16 12.38 -7.75 -11.06
C ILE A 16 11.42 -8.92 -10.96
N ALA A 17 11.46 -9.65 -9.83
CA ALA A 17 10.58 -10.79 -9.63
C ALA A 17 9.11 -10.36 -9.63
N ALA A 18 8.80 -9.21 -9.05
CA ALA A 18 7.44 -8.70 -9.01
C ALA A 18 6.94 -8.34 -10.41
N THR A 19 7.81 -7.76 -11.25
CA THR A 19 7.42 -7.45 -12.64
C THR A 19 7.18 -8.71 -13.46
N GLN A 20 7.74 -9.82 -13.02
CA GLN A 20 7.53 -11.12 -13.67
C GLN A 20 6.29 -11.84 -13.15
N GLY A 21 5.56 -11.19 -12.22
CA GLY A 21 4.33 -11.76 -11.68
C GLY A 21 4.53 -12.73 -10.54
N GLU A 22 5.74 -12.78 -9.94
CA GLU A 22 6.01 -13.69 -8.84
C GLU A 22 5.25 -13.25 -7.58
N ALA A 23 4.39 -14.14 -7.07
CA ALA A 23 3.46 -13.81 -5.99
C ALA A 23 4.16 -13.34 -4.72
N ALA A 24 5.24 -14.03 -4.34
CA ALA A 24 5.98 -13.66 -3.13
C ALA A 24 6.58 -12.26 -3.23
N ALA A 25 7.11 -11.92 -4.40
CA ALA A 25 7.71 -10.61 -4.64
C ALA A 25 6.63 -9.52 -4.63
N ILE A 26 5.47 -9.79 -5.21
CA ILE A 26 4.34 -8.85 -5.20
C ILE A 26 3.89 -8.60 -3.77
N GLN A 27 3.80 -9.63 -2.96
CA GLN A 27 3.45 -9.48 -1.54
C GLN A 27 4.46 -8.62 -0.80
N THR A 28 5.75 -8.77 -1.11
CA THR A 28 6.79 -7.95 -0.51
C THR A 28 6.63 -6.48 -0.89
N VAL A 29 6.29 -6.20 -2.14
CA VAL A 29 6.03 -4.83 -2.60
C VAL A 29 4.84 -4.25 -1.86
N LEU A 30 3.74 -5.00 -1.77
CA LEU A 30 2.54 -4.54 -1.06
C LEU A 30 2.83 -4.24 0.40
N LYS A 31 3.59 -5.12 1.05
CA LYS A 31 3.93 -4.94 2.46
C LYS A 31 4.78 -3.69 2.67
N THR A 32 5.71 -3.43 1.75
CA THR A 32 6.57 -2.26 1.83
C THR A 32 5.77 -0.97 1.76
N TYR A 33 4.72 -0.93 0.96
CA TYR A 33 3.88 0.25 0.80
C TYR A 33 2.63 0.25 1.68
N GLU A 34 2.51 -0.73 2.56
CA GLU A 34 1.31 -0.88 3.39
C GLU A 34 0.99 0.37 4.22
N SER A 35 1.98 0.92 4.92
CA SER A 35 1.77 2.11 5.74
C SER A 35 1.37 3.32 4.91
N TYR A 36 2.00 3.48 3.75
CA TYR A 36 1.67 4.57 2.84
C TYR A 36 0.22 4.48 2.38
N ILE A 37 -0.20 3.30 1.95
CA ILE A 37 -1.55 3.08 1.46
C ILE A 37 -2.56 3.30 2.59
N ARG A 38 -2.29 2.77 3.78
CA ARG A 38 -3.18 2.96 4.92
C ARG A 38 -3.37 4.43 5.25
N ASN A 39 -2.28 5.20 5.24
CA ASN A 39 -2.37 6.62 5.55
C ASN A 39 -3.20 7.37 4.52
N LYS A 40 -3.18 6.94 3.27
CA LYS A 40 -3.99 7.57 2.21
C LYS A 40 -5.44 7.15 2.27
N CYS A 41 -5.77 6.11 3.02
CA CYS A 41 -7.12 5.56 3.07
C CYS A 41 -7.83 5.83 4.39
N ILE A 42 -7.25 6.67 5.25
CA ILE A 42 -7.89 7.05 6.51
C ILE A 42 -9.09 7.94 6.19
N LYS A 43 -10.21 7.64 6.82
CA LYS A 43 -11.41 8.45 6.68
C LYS A 43 -12.02 8.72 8.05
N THR A 44 -12.78 9.80 8.13
CA THR A 44 -13.48 10.19 9.34
C THR A 44 -14.83 9.51 9.39
N VAL A 45 -15.16 8.90 10.53
CA VAL A 45 -16.42 8.23 10.75
C VAL A 45 -17.11 8.86 11.95
N TYR A 46 -18.41 9.07 11.83
CA TYR A 46 -19.23 9.61 12.91
C TYR A 46 -20.19 8.53 13.39
N ASP A 47 -20.36 8.42 14.70
CA ASP A 47 -21.37 7.53 15.25
C ASP A 47 -22.70 8.29 15.44
N GLU A 48 -23.69 7.59 16.00
CA GLU A 48 -25.03 8.16 16.20
C GLU A 48 -25.01 9.36 17.15
N ARG A 49 -24.02 9.44 18.03
CA ARG A 49 -23.88 10.53 19.00
C ARG A 49 -23.06 11.69 18.46
N GLY A 50 -22.58 11.57 17.23
CA GLY A 50 -21.72 12.58 16.64
C GLY A 50 -20.27 12.49 17.06
N LEU A 51 -19.88 11.43 17.74
CA LEU A 51 -18.48 11.22 18.10
C LEU A 51 -17.69 10.86 16.83
N VAL A 52 -16.49 11.39 16.76
CA VAL A 52 -15.63 11.24 15.59
C VAL A 52 -14.54 10.22 15.86
N TYR A 53 -14.34 9.28 14.95
CA TYR A 53 -13.17 8.43 14.98
C TYR A 53 -12.70 8.16 13.54
N TYR A 54 -11.49 7.61 13.46
CA TYR A 54 -10.85 7.39 12.18
C TYR A 54 -10.93 5.90 11.84
N GLY A 55 -11.27 5.63 10.61
CA GLY A 55 -11.32 4.27 10.10
C GLY A 55 -10.56 4.17 8.81
N ILE A 56 -10.46 2.97 8.28
CA ILE A 56 -9.82 2.71 7.00
C ILE A 56 -10.89 2.56 5.93
N ASP A 57 -10.75 3.29 4.84
CA ASP A 57 -11.61 3.13 3.68
C ASP A 57 -11.10 1.90 2.91
N THR A 58 -11.75 0.77 3.15
CA THR A 58 -11.30 -0.49 2.59
C THR A 58 -11.43 -0.55 1.08
N ASP A 59 -12.43 0.11 0.51
CA ASP A 59 -12.60 0.15 -0.94
C ASP A 59 -11.45 0.92 -1.60
N LYS A 60 -11.09 2.06 -1.02
CA LYS A 60 -9.97 2.84 -1.51
C LYS A 60 -8.66 2.10 -1.35
N LYS A 61 -8.49 1.41 -0.21
CA LYS A 61 -7.30 0.60 0.04
C LYS A 61 -7.15 -0.49 -1.01
N ASP A 62 -8.23 -1.21 -1.28
CA ASP A 62 -8.27 -2.25 -2.30
C ASP A 62 -7.90 -1.70 -3.67
N PHE A 63 -8.49 -0.56 -4.02
CA PHE A 63 -8.24 0.09 -5.29
C PHE A 63 -6.77 0.47 -5.41
N MET A 64 -6.18 1.06 -4.37
CA MET A 64 -4.78 1.46 -4.40
C MET A 64 -3.84 0.27 -4.49
N GLU A 65 -4.16 -0.81 -3.78
CA GLU A 65 -3.36 -2.04 -3.86
C GLU A 65 -3.38 -2.64 -5.26
N ARG A 66 -4.55 -2.68 -5.88
CA ARG A 66 -4.67 -3.18 -7.25
C ARG A 66 -3.91 -2.32 -8.24
N ARG A 67 -3.96 -1.02 -8.06
CA ARG A 67 -3.22 -0.11 -8.93
C ARG A 67 -1.72 -0.30 -8.77
N LEU A 68 -1.27 -0.53 -7.55
CA LEU A 68 0.15 -0.77 -7.30
C LEU A 68 0.59 -2.07 -7.98
N ILE A 69 -0.18 -3.14 -7.81
CA ILE A 69 0.13 -4.42 -8.45
C ILE A 69 0.17 -4.26 -9.97
N HIS A 70 -0.84 -3.59 -10.52
CA HIS A 70 -0.93 -3.38 -11.96
C HIS A 70 0.29 -2.61 -12.48
N ALA A 71 0.67 -1.55 -11.77
CA ALA A 71 1.83 -0.74 -12.17
C ALA A 71 3.12 -1.55 -12.16
N VAL A 72 3.27 -2.44 -11.18
CA VAL A 72 4.47 -3.27 -11.07
C VAL A 72 4.51 -4.33 -12.17
N VAL A 73 3.39 -5.02 -12.37
CA VAL A 73 3.34 -6.16 -13.30
C VAL A 73 3.33 -5.70 -14.75
N GLU A 74 2.64 -4.61 -15.04
CA GLU A 74 2.50 -4.11 -16.42
C GLU A 74 3.68 -3.27 -16.86
N ASN A 75 4.53 -2.91 -15.95
CA ASN A 75 5.63 -2.01 -16.29
C ASN A 75 6.70 -2.70 -17.15
#